data_e54e79dab06543ff6fe7545f510da748
#
_entry.id   e54e79dab06543ff6fe7545f510da748
#
_cell.length_a   1.000
_cell.length_b   1.000
_cell.length_c   1.000
_cell.angle_alpha   90.00
_cell.angle_beta   90.00
_cell.angle_gamma   90.00
#
_symmetry.space_group_name_H-M   'P 1'
#
loop_
_entity.id
_entity.type
_entity.pdbx_description
1 polymer ?
#
loop_
_entity_poly.entity_id
_entity_poly.type
_entity_poly.pdbx_seq_one_letter_code
_entity_poly.pdbx_strand_id
1 'polypeptide(L)'
;MDKDQLNIDKLSQEDLSRLYKVKKTINEMMEDRGYDKNPDSNMTRDEFIQKLSQQLKLNGIFSKTDPDNPESSIRTYFEYIPDLKLNMNTISQFVSMMMSIPKISSGIIIIAGKLTQQAKQRIEEINTQIRVEVFTEGELVVNITKHELVPKHILLNPEEKSELLKRYNIKQSQLPKIYVTDPVAKYHGLKRGDVVKIVRVSETAGKYITYRIARY
;
A
#
# COMPACT_ATOMS: atom_id res chain seq x y z
N MET A 1 -21.75 -13.12 16.94
CA MET A 1 -21.70 -11.70 16.49
C MET A 1 -20.26 -11.44 16.07
N ASP A 2 -20.05 -11.32 14.76
CA ASP A 2 -18.71 -11.04 14.21
C ASP A 2 -18.21 -9.70 14.75
N LYS A 3 -17.15 -9.75 15.54
CA LYS A 3 -16.52 -8.55 16.12
C LYS A 3 -15.85 -7.64 15.07
N ASP A 4 -15.72 -8.14 13.86
CA ASP A 4 -15.03 -7.46 12.75
C ASP A 4 -15.96 -6.60 11.86
N GLN A 5 -17.27 -6.50 12.23
CA GLN A 5 -18.20 -5.65 11.51
C GLN A 5 -18.11 -4.21 12.00
N LEU A 6 -17.94 -3.28 11.06
CA LEU A 6 -18.04 -1.85 11.31
C LEU A 6 -19.47 -1.51 11.77
N ASN A 7 -19.62 -1.11 13.03
CA ASN A 7 -20.90 -0.64 13.52
C ASN A 7 -21.10 0.82 13.10
N ILE A 8 -21.67 1.01 11.91
CA ILE A 8 -21.78 2.33 11.24
C ILE A 8 -22.65 3.29 12.07
N ASP A 9 -23.67 2.78 12.79
CA ASP A 9 -24.53 3.60 13.63
C ASP A 9 -23.80 4.26 14.80
N LYS A 10 -22.61 3.75 15.15
CA LYS A 10 -21.74 4.30 16.20
C LYS A 10 -20.63 5.19 15.67
N LEU A 11 -20.42 5.25 14.35
CA LEU A 11 -19.39 6.07 13.77
C LEU A 11 -19.83 7.53 13.68
N SER A 12 -18.95 8.44 14.11
CA SER A 12 -19.17 9.87 13.94
C SER A 12 -19.04 10.27 12.46
N GLN A 13 -19.56 11.42 12.10
CA GLN A 13 -19.37 11.99 10.76
C GLN A 13 -17.88 12.23 10.44
N GLU A 14 -17.07 12.47 11.46
CA GLU A 14 -15.61 12.60 11.33
C GLU A 14 -14.95 11.27 11.01
N ASP A 15 -15.37 10.18 11.67
CA ASP A 15 -14.87 8.83 11.41
C ASP A 15 -15.20 8.39 9.98
N LEU A 16 -16.44 8.61 9.52
CA LEU A 16 -16.85 8.33 8.14
C LEU A 16 -16.05 9.13 7.13
N SER A 17 -15.74 10.40 7.44
CA SER A 17 -14.90 11.24 6.58
C SER A 17 -13.45 10.73 6.53
N ARG A 18 -12.92 10.24 7.65
CA ARG A 18 -11.58 9.62 7.72
C ARG A 18 -11.52 8.33 6.90
N LEU A 19 -12.48 7.44 7.08
CA LEU A 19 -12.57 6.19 6.32
C LEU A 19 -12.68 6.44 4.81
N TYR A 20 -13.43 7.44 4.40
CA TYR A 20 -13.51 7.85 3.00
C TYR A 20 -12.15 8.30 2.46
N LYS A 21 -11.40 9.12 3.22
CA LYS A 21 -10.06 9.56 2.84
C LYS A 21 -9.09 8.38 2.74
N VAL A 22 -9.15 7.45 3.70
CA VAL A 22 -8.35 6.20 3.67
C VAL A 22 -8.65 5.39 2.41
N LYS A 23 -9.94 5.19 2.07
CA LYS A 23 -10.35 4.48 0.85
C LYS A 23 -9.83 5.17 -0.40
N LYS A 24 -9.92 6.49 -0.46
CA LYS A 24 -9.41 7.29 -1.57
C LYS A 24 -7.90 7.14 -1.74
N THR A 25 -7.15 7.29 -0.63
CA THR A 25 -5.68 7.16 -0.65
C THR A 25 -5.23 5.75 -1.05
N ILE A 26 -5.94 4.71 -0.62
CA ILE A 26 -5.64 3.33 -1.04
C ILE A 26 -5.85 3.15 -2.54
N ASN A 27 -6.95 3.66 -3.09
CA ASN A 27 -7.18 3.57 -4.52
C ASN A 27 -6.06 4.27 -5.30
N GLU A 28 -5.70 5.51 -4.90
CA GLU A 28 -4.60 6.26 -5.50
C GLU A 28 -3.25 5.53 -5.37
N MET A 29 -2.95 4.96 -4.20
CA MET A 29 -1.74 4.18 -3.96
C MET A 29 -1.66 2.95 -4.88
N MET A 30 -2.76 2.25 -5.06
CA MET A 30 -2.78 1.06 -5.92
C MET A 30 -2.68 1.43 -7.41
N GLU A 31 -3.31 2.53 -7.85
CA GLU A 31 -3.12 3.08 -9.19
C GLU A 31 -1.64 3.48 -9.43
N ASP A 32 -1.01 4.15 -8.48
CA ASP A 32 0.41 4.54 -8.54
C ASP A 32 1.37 3.33 -8.55
N ARG A 33 0.96 2.21 -7.96
CA ARG A 33 1.68 0.92 -8.03
C ARG A 33 1.42 0.16 -9.34
N GLY A 34 0.59 0.71 -10.22
CA GLY A 34 0.27 0.13 -11.53
C GLY A 34 -0.79 -0.97 -11.49
N TYR A 35 -1.67 -0.97 -10.49
CA TYR A 35 -2.87 -1.79 -10.48
C TYR A 35 -3.96 -1.15 -11.33
N ASP A 36 -4.88 -1.96 -11.83
CA ASP A 36 -6.00 -1.52 -12.63
C ASP A 36 -6.88 -0.56 -11.81
N LYS A 37 -7.42 0.46 -12.49
CA LYS A 37 -8.25 1.45 -11.83
C LYS A 37 -9.51 0.80 -11.25
N ASN A 38 -9.70 0.99 -9.95
CA ASN A 38 -10.88 0.47 -9.27
C ASN A 38 -12.13 1.25 -9.73
N PRO A 39 -13.23 0.59 -10.09
CA PRO A 39 -14.51 1.27 -10.39
C PRO A 39 -14.94 2.26 -9.30
N ASP A 40 -14.60 1.96 -8.05
CA ASP A 40 -14.94 2.77 -6.88
C ASP A 40 -14.00 3.98 -6.67
N SER A 41 -13.00 4.21 -7.54
CA SER A 41 -12.02 5.28 -7.33
C SER A 41 -12.61 6.69 -7.45
N ASN A 42 -13.70 6.85 -8.20
CA ASN A 42 -14.39 8.14 -8.38
C ASN A 42 -15.66 8.29 -7.53
N MET A 43 -15.88 7.37 -6.59
CA MET A 43 -17.07 7.37 -5.72
C MET A 43 -17.12 8.64 -4.87
N THR A 44 -18.30 9.24 -4.78
CA THR A 44 -18.56 10.36 -3.86
C THR A 44 -18.60 9.88 -2.42
N ARG A 45 -18.51 10.82 -1.47
CA ARG A 45 -18.59 10.49 -0.04
C ARG A 45 -19.92 9.81 0.32
N ASP A 46 -21.03 10.29 -0.23
CA ASP A 46 -22.37 9.79 0.09
C ASP A 46 -22.57 8.37 -0.47
N GLU A 47 -22.14 8.11 -1.69
CA GLU A 47 -22.13 6.77 -2.28
C GLU A 47 -21.25 5.80 -1.48
N PHE A 48 -20.10 6.26 -1.00
CA PHE A 48 -19.23 5.47 -0.12
C PHE A 48 -19.93 5.07 1.18
N ILE A 49 -20.60 6.03 1.85
CA ILE A 49 -21.33 5.77 3.09
C ILE A 49 -22.47 4.78 2.83
N GLN A 50 -23.22 4.95 1.75
CA GLN A 50 -24.28 4.01 1.37
C GLN A 50 -23.75 2.60 1.09
N LYS A 51 -22.63 2.46 0.40
CA LYS A 51 -21.99 1.19 0.13
C LYS A 51 -21.45 0.55 1.42
N LEU A 52 -20.81 1.33 2.28
CA LEU A 52 -20.28 0.88 3.55
C LEU A 52 -21.41 0.37 4.47
N SER A 53 -22.59 1.02 4.49
CA SER A 53 -23.74 0.59 5.26
C SER A 53 -24.33 -0.74 4.79
N GLN A 54 -24.16 -1.08 3.53
CA GLN A 54 -24.59 -2.37 2.98
C GLN A 54 -23.58 -3.49 3.25
N GLN A 55 -22.29 -3.20 3.13
CA GLN A 55 -21.23 -4.22 3.23
C GLN A 55 -20.72 -4.44 4.65
N LEU A 56 -20.88 -3.47 5.56
CA LEU A 56 -20.40 -3.48 6.94
C LEU A 56 -18.88 -3.72 7.11
N LYS A 57 -18.14 -3.76 6.00
CA LYS A 57 -16.68 -3.96 5.96
C LYS A 57 -16.06 -3.08 4.88
N LEU A 58 -14.91 -2.52 5.19
CA LEU A 58 -14.09 -1.81 4.22
C LEU A 58 -12.96 -2.74 3.73
N ASN A 59 -13.24 -3.48 2.69
CA ASN A 59 -12.31 -4.39 2.05
C ASN A 59 -12.42 -4.35 0.53
N GLY A 60 -11.54 -5.03 -0.16
CA GLY A 60 -11.60 -5.15 -1.61
C GLY A 60 -10.39 -5.83 -2.22
N ILE A 61 -10.48 -6.04 -3.51
CA ILE A 61 -9.43 -6.68 -4.31
C ILE A 61 -9.02 -5.71 -5.40
N PHE A 62 -7.72 -5.52 -5.54
CA PHE A 62 -7.12 -4.85 -6.69
C PHE A 62 -6.48 -5.88 -7.60
N SER A 63 -6.63 -5.72 -8.89
CA SER A 63 -6.02 -6.58 -9.90
C SER A 63 -5.00 -5.78 -10.68
N LYS A 64 -3.92 -6.44 -11.06
CA LYS A 64 -2.95 -5.90 -12.00
C LYS A 64 -2.86 -6.89 -13.15
N THR A 65 -3.34 -6.48 -14.29
CA THR A 65 -3.35 -7.31 -15.50
C THR A 65 -2.08 -7.04 -16.28
N ASP A 66 -1.36 -8.08 -16.67
CA ASP A 66 -0.24 -7.98 -17.58
C ASP A 66 -0.80 -7.82 -19.01
N PRO A 67 -0.46 -6.74 -19.73
CA PRO A 67 -0.96 -6.54 -21.09
C PRO A 67 -0.57 -7.66 -22.06
N ASP A 68 0.63 -8.24 -21.84
CA ASP A 68 1.18 -9.29 -22.71
C ASP A 68 0.70 -10.69 -22.32
N ASN A 69 0.28 -10.87 -21.06
CA ASN A 69 -0.23 -12.15 -20.55
C ASN A 69 -1.38 -11.98 -19.54
N PRO A 70 -2.64 -11.87 -20.01
CA PRO A 70 -3.81 -11.66 -19.13
C PRO A 70 -4.03 -12.78 -18.11
N GLU A 71 -3.50 -13.98 -18.36
CA GLU A 71 -3.57 -15.09 -17.40
C GLU A 71 -2.64 -14.90 -16.19
N SER A 72 -1.62 -14.05 -16.30
CA SER A 72 -0.69 -13.74 -15.23
C SER A 72 -1.16 -12.63 -14.29
N SER A 73 -2.45 -12.33 -14.26
CA SER A 73 -3.00 -11.28 -13.40
C SER A 73 -2.64 -11.51 -11.93
N ILE A 74 -2.10 -10.46 -11.31
CA ILE A 74 -1.72 -10.43 -9.90
C ILE A 74 -2.84 -9.73 -9.13
N ARG A 75 -3.21 -10.27 -7.97
CA ARG A 75 -4.25 -9.70 -7.13
C ARG A 75 -3.71 -9.33 -5.76
N THR A 76 -4.20 -8.24 -5.20
CA THR A 76 -3.93 -7.78 -3.84
C THR A 76 -5.26 -7.60 -3.11
N TYR A 77 -5.39 -8.25 -1.96
CA TYR A 77 -6.54 -8.08 -1.07
C TYR A 77 -6.23 -7.04 -0.01
N PHE A 78 -7.16 -6.14 0.29
CA PHE A 78 -7.04 -5.23 1.41
C PHE A 78 -8.25 -5.33 2.33
N GLU A 79 -8.03 -5.08 3.62
CA GLU A 79 -9.08 -5.04 4.63
C GLU A 79 -8.74 -4.01 5.72
N TYR A 80 -9.74 -3.22 6.09
CA TYR A 80 -9.66 -2.30 7.22
C TYR A 80 -10.19 -2.99 8.49
N ILE A 81 -9.38 -2.97 9.53
CA ILE A 81 -9.68 -3.58 10.82
C ILE A 81 -9.89 -2.45 11.84
N PRO A 82 -11.12 -2.28 12.36
CA PRO A 82 -11.46 -1.19 13.27
C PRO A 82 -10.89 -1.37 14.68
N ASP A 83 -10.31 -2.53 14.97
CA ASP A 83 -9.77 -2.83 16.29
C ASP A 83 -8.60 -1.93 16.67
N LEU A 84 -8.61 -1.43 17.90
CA LEU A 84 -7.51 -0.64 18.46
C LEU A 84 -6.21 -1.44 18.63
N LYS A 85 -6.31 -2.77 18.67
CA LYS A 85 -5.17 -3.70 18.79
C LYS A 85 -5.37 -4.88 17.84
N LEU A 86 -4.51 -4.97 16.85
CA LEU A 86 -4.47 -6.15 15.98
C LEU A 86 -4.01 -7.36 16.78
N ASN A 87 -4.81 -8.42 16.80
CA ASN A 87 -4.52 -9.66 17.50
C ASN A 87 -4.21 -10.82 16.53
N MET A 88 -3.74 -11.94 17.08
CA MET A 88 -3.34 -13.13 16.30
C MET A 88 -4.50 -13.74 15.51
N ASN A 89 -5.69 -13.78 16.12
CA ASN A 89 -6.86 -14.40 15.49
C ASN A 89 -7.31 -13.61 14.26
N THR A 90 -7.35 -12.27 14.37
CA THR A 90 -7.71 -11.40 13.26
C THR A 90 -6.71 -11.52 12.09
N ILE A 91 -5.40 -11.63 12.39
CA ILE A 91 -4.39 -11.88 11.35
C ILE A 91 -4.64 -13.24 10.66
N SER A 92 -4.93 -14.29 11.44
CA SER A 92 -5.19 -15.62 10.88
C SER A 92 -6.45 -15.65 10.02
N GLN A 93 -7.50 -14.95 10.41
CA GLN A 93 -8.72 -14.79 9.61
C GLN A 93 -8.43 -14.04 8.29
N PHE A 94 -7.69 -12.92 8.36
CA PHE A 94 -7.28 -12.18 7.18
C PHE A 94 -6.49 -13.06 6.20
N VAL A 95 -5.52 -13.83 6.70
CA VAL A 95 -4.71 -14.72 5.85
C VAL A 95 -5.58 -15.83 5.25
N SER A 96 -6.49 -16.42 6.01
CA SER A 96 -7.41 -17.45 5.51
C SER A 96 -8.32 -16.89 4.40
N MET A 97 -8.85 -15.68 4.60
CA MET A 97 -9.66 -14.99 3.60
C MET A 97 -8.83 -14.69 2.34
N MET A 98 -7.63 -14.15 2.52
CA MET A 98 -6.71 -13.85 1.42
C MET A 98 -6.37 -15.11 0.61
N MET A 99 -6.05 -16.21 1.28
CA MET A 99 -5.71 -17.49 0.63
C MET A 99 -6.88 -18.14 -0.14
N SER A 100 -8.11 -17.79 0.18
CA SER A 100 -9.29 -18.23 -0.58
C SER A 100 -9.43 -17.54 -1.95
N ILE A 101 -8.71 -16.44 -2.17
CA ILE A 101 -8.77 -15.66 -3.40
C ILE A 101 -7.79 -16.24 -4.42
N PRO A 102 -8.24 -16.65 -5.62
CA PRO A 102 -7.34 -17.20 -6.63
C PRO A 102 -6.36 -16.14 -7.16
N LYS A 103 -5.12 -16.56 -7.39
CA LYS A 103 -4.02 -15.71 -7.92
C LYS A 103 -3.67 -14.53 -7.01
N ILE A 104 -3.85 -14.67 -5.69
CA ILE A 104 -3.44 -13.63 -4.73
C ILE A 104 -1.92 -13.60 -4.61
N SER A 105 -1.32 -12.43 -4.59
CA SER A 105 0.13 -12.23 -4.45
C SER A 105 0.51 -11.48 -3.19
N SER A 106 -0.39 -10.67 -2.66
CA SER A 106 -0.13 -9.85 -1.48
C SER A 106 -1.43 -9.43 -0.79
N GLY A 107 -1.30 -9.03 0.46
CA GLY A 107 -2.38 -8.47 1.25
C GLY A 107 -1.98 -7.15 1.91
N ILE A 108 -2.96 -6.29 2.13
CA ILE A 108 -2.81 -5.01 2.84
C ILE A 108 -3.79 -4.99 4.00
N ILE A 109 -3.27 -4.89 5.21
CA ILE A 109 -4.08 -4.70 6.42
C ILE A 109 -4.00 -3.22 6.80
N ILE A 110 -5.17 -2.61 7.01
CA ILE A 110 -5.26 -1.25 7.54
C ILE A 110 -5.84 -1.33 8.93
N ILE A 111 -5.18 -0.76 9.90
CA ILE A 111 -5.60 -0.78 11.31
C ILE A 111 -5.90 0.61 11.83
N ALA A 112 -6.98 0.74 12.61
CA ALA A 112 -7.30 1.99 13.30
C ALA A 112 -6.32 2.29 14.44
N GLY A 113 -5.80 1.27 15.09
CA GLY A 113 -4.96 1.36 16.25
C GLY A 113 -3.48 1.05 16.01
N LYS A 114 -2.87 0.40 17.01
CA LYS A 114 -1.43 0.06 17.00
C LYS A 114 -1.22 -1.43 16.83
N LEU A 115 -0.13 -1.77 16.15
CA LEU A 115 0.33 -3.14 16.01
C LEU A 115 0.98 -3.62 17.32
N THR A 116 0.52 -4.77 17.85
CA THR A 116 1.17 -5.40 18.98
C THR A 116 2.47 -6.08 18.58
N GLN A 117 3.39 -6.32 19.54
CA GLN A 117 4.65 -6.99 19.25
C GLN A 117 4.46 -8.41 18.71
N GLN A 118 3.51 -9.14 19.29
CA GLN A 118 3.16 -10.49 18.82
C GLN A 118 2.60 -10.47 17.40
N ALA A 119 1.73 -9.48 17.08
CA ALA A 119 1.20 -9.30 15.74
C ALA A 119 2.30 -9.00 14.71
N LYS A 120 3.32 -8.18 15.08
CA LYS A 120 4.48 -7.92 14.21
C LYS A 120 5.24 -9.21 13.90
N GLN A 121 5.58 -10.00 14.91
CA GLN A 121 6.28 -11.27 14.72
C GLN A 121 5.49 -12.21 13.81
N ARG A 122 4.18 -12.30 14.02
CA ARG A 122 3.32 -13.15 13.17
C ARG A 122 3.29 -12.68 11.72
N ILE A 123 3.23 -11.39 11.47
CA ILE A 123 3.28 -10.83 10.12
C ILE A 123 4.64 -11.10 9.47
N GLU A 124 5.75 -11.00 10.22
CA GLU A 124 7.08 -11.33 9.73
C GLU A 124 7.19 -12.81 9.33
N GLU A 125 6.61 -13.73 10.11
CA GLU A 125 6.53 -15.16 9.76
C GLU A 125 5.72 -15.37 8.47
N ILE A 126 4.55 -14.73 8.35
CA ILE A 126 3.68 -14.83 7.17
C ILE A 126 4.38 -14.25 5.94
N ASN A 127 5.15 -13.17 6.10
CA ASN A 127 5.88 -12.51 5.01
C ASN A 127 6.98 -13.39 4.38
N THR A 128 7.32 -14.53 4.99
CA THR A 128 8.19 -15.54 4.35
C THR A 128 7.48 -16.31 3.24
N GLN A 129 6.16 -16.40 3.29
CA GLN A 129 5.33 -17.18 2.35
C GLN A 129 4.57 -16.25 1.40
N ILE A 130 3.88 -15.26 1.94
CA ILE A 130 3.07 -14.31 1.19
C ILE A 130 3.23 -12.90 1.77
N ARG A 131 3.32 -11.92 0.92
CA ARG A 131 3.54 -10.53 1.34
C ARG A 131 2.29 -9.93 1.98
N VAL A 132 2.42 -9.51 3.23
CA VAL A 132 1.40 -8.74 3.96
C VAL A 132 1.98 -7.41 4.40
N GLU A 133 1.39 -6.33 3.95
CA GLU A 133 1.74 -4.97 4.34
C GLU A 133 0.72 -4.46 5.37
N VAL A 134 1.19 -3.73 6.38
CA VAL A 134 0.32 -3.15 7.39
C VAL A 134 0.45 -1.65 7.38
N PHE A 135 -0.67 -0.98 7.25
CA PHE A 135 -0.78 0.47 7.35
C PHE A 135 -1.63 0.84 8.56
N THR A 136 -1.28 1.92 9.20
CA THR A 136 -2.18 2.56 10.16
C THR A 136 -3.13 3.51 9.42
N GLU A 137 -4.34 3.70 9.96
CA GLU A 137 -5.29 4.65 9.41
C GLU A 137 -4.65 6.05 9.22
N GLY A 138 -3.87 6.50 10.22
CA GLY A 138 -3.19 7.79 10.16
C GLY A 138 -2.20 7.95 9.00
N GLU A 139 -1.56 6.87 8.54
CA GLU A 139 -0.67 6.89 7.37
C GLU A 139 -1.43 7.07 6.05
N LEU A 140 -2.72 6.76 6.01
CA LEU A 140 -3.55 6.75 4.80
C LEU A 140 -4.61 7.87 4.76
N VAL A 141 -4.82 8.62 5.85
CA VAL A 141 -5.77 9.76 5.87
C VAL A 141 -5.34 10.84 4.87
N VAL A 142 -4.03 11.02 4.68
CA VAL A 142 -3.46 11.98 3.73
C VAL A 142 -2.51 11.27 2.79
N ASN A 143 -2.68 11.47 1.48
CA ASN A 143 -1.73 10.98 0.50
C ASN A 143 -0.46 11.83 0.55
N ILE A 144 0.59 11.30 1.16
CA ILE A 144 1.88 11.99 1.34
C ILE A 144 2.58 12.30 0.02
N THR A 145 2.35 11.50 -1.03
CA THR A 145 3.00 11.68 -2.33
C THR A 145 2.50 12.91 -3.09
N LYS A 146 1.32 13.42 -2.70
CA LYS A 146 0.75 14.66 -3.27
C LYS A 146 1.19 15.93 -2.55
N HIS A 147 1.94 15.80 -1.46
CA HIS A 147 2.46 16.96 -0.75
C HIS A 147 3.56 17.63 -1.59
N GLU A 148 3.52 18.95 -1.69
CA GLU A 148 4.44 19.75 -2.52
C GLU A 148 5.92 19.50 -2.20
N LEU A 149 6.26 19.29 -0.93
CA LEU A 149 7.64 19.01 -0.50
C LEU A 149 8.11 17.59 -0.76
N VAL A 150 7.20 16.67 -1.12
CA VAL A 150 7.55 15.28 -1.41
C VAL A 150 7.88 15.16 -2.90
N PRO A 151 9.15 14.90 -3.25
CA PRO A 151 9.55 14.76 -4.65
C PRO A 151 8.92 13.52 -5.27
N LYS A 152 8.75 13.55 -6.59
CA LYS A 152 8.23 12.40 -7.31
C LYS A 152 9.20 11.22 -7.25
N HIS A 153 8.72 10.08 -6.76
CA HIS A 153 9.42 8.81 -6.72
C HIS A 153 8.91 7.90 -7.84
N ILE A 154 9.81 7.30 -8.58
CA ILE A 154 9.50 6.40 -9.70
C ILE A 154 10.28 5.12 -9.49
N LEU A 155 9.59 4.00 -9.33
CA LEU A 155 10.20 2.69 -9.24
C LEU A 155 10.78 2.30 -10.60
N LEU A 156 12.06 1.95 -10.65
CA LEU A 156 12.71 1.46 -11.86
C LEU A 156 12.38 -0.03 -12.05
N ASN A 157 12.12 -0.40 -13.29
CA ASN A 157 12.03 -1.79 -13.67
C ASN A 157 13.43 -2.46 -13.66
N PRO A 158 13.55 -3.79 -13.73
CA PRO A 158 14.84 -4.50 -13.69
C PRO A 158 15.80 -4.09 -14.82
N GLU A 159 15.26 -3.76 -15.99
CA GLU A 159 16.05 -3.34 -17.17
C GLU A 159 16.62 -1.95 -16.95
N GLU A 160 15.77 -0.98 -16.60
CA GLU A 160 16.17 0.39 -16.27
C GLU A 160 17.21 0.44 -15.15
N LYS A 161 17.04 -0.42 -14.12
CA LYS A 161 18.01 -0.57 -13.04
C LYS A 161 19.35 -1.08 -13.56
N SER A 162 19.35 -2.09 -14.45
CA SER A 162 20.58 -2.63 -15.05
C SER A 162 21.29 -1.58 -15.90
N GLU A 163 20.56 -0.84 -16.72
CA GLU A 163 21.10 0.25 -17.54
C GLU A 163 21.69 1.36 -16.67
N LEU A 164 21.00 1.75 -15.60
CA LEU A 164 21.50 2.74 -14.65
C LEU A 164 22.86 2.35 -14.08
N LEU A 165 22.98 1.13 -13.58
CA LEU A 165 24.22 0.64 -12.98
C LEU A 165 25.37 0.57 -14.00
N LYS A 166 25.09 0.16 -15.23
CA LYS A 166 26.05 0.15 -16.34
C LYS A 166 26.47 1.56 -16.71
N ARG A 167 25.51 2.47 -16.88
CA ARG A 167 25.75 3.87 -17.29
C ARG A 167 26.67 4.61 -16.34
N TYR A 168 26.48 4.43 -15.04
CA TYR A 168 27.30 5.08 -14.02
C TYR A 168 28.50 4.24 -13.57
N ASN A 169 28.66 3.04 -14.11
CA ASN A 169 29.69 2.07 -13.75
C ASN A 169 29.82 1.86 -12.24
N ILE A 170 28.67 1.66 -11.57
CA ILE A 170 28.58 1.49 -10.12
C ILE A 170 27.93 0.16 -9.75
N LYS A 171 28.26 -0.32 -8.55
CA LYS A 171 27.60 -1.47 -7.92
C LYS A 171 26.35 -1.01 -7.17
N GLN A 172 25.36 -1.90 -7.00
CA GLN A 172 24.14 -1.62 -6.21
C GLN A 172 24.45 -1.16 -4.77
N SER A 173 25.57 -1.62 -4.18
CA SER A 173 26.00 -1.26 -2.83
C SER A 173 26.44 0.20 -2.71
N GLN A 174 26.78 0.84 -3.80
CA GLN A 174 27.26 2.23 -3.85
C GLN A 174 26.12 3.24 -3.97
N LEU A 175 24.90 2.77 -4.31
CA LEU A 175 23.74 3.66 -4.32
C LEU A 175 23.35 4.11 -2.90
N PRO A 176 22.97 5.39 -2.72
CA PRO A 176 22.36 5.87 -1.49
C PRO A 176 21.15 4.99 -1.11
N LYS A 177 20.93 4.81 0.19
CA LYS A 177 19.89 3.93 0.71
C LYS A 177 18.58 4.68 0.93
N ILE A 178 17.46 3.98 0.78
CA ILE A 178 16.16 4.33 1.32
C ILE A 178 15.66 3.13 2.14
N TYR A 179 15.14 3.37 3.34
CA TYR A 179 14.61 2.27 4.13
C TYR A 179 13.22 1.87 3.63
N VAL A 180 12.93 0.56 3.62
CA VAL A 180 11.58 0.06 3.26
C VAL A 180 10.50 0.53 4.25
N THR A 181 10.91 0.97 5.45
CA THR A 181 10.06 1.57 6.47
C THR A 181 9.78 3.06 6.24
N ASP A 182 10.48 3.70 5.30
CA ASP A 182 10.21 5.08 4.91
C ASP A 182 8.77 5.19 4.37
N PRO A 183 7.98 6.20 4.79
CA PRO A 183 6.58 6.32 4.36
C PRO A 183 6.39 6.31 2.85
N VAL A 184 7.28 6.95 2.08
CA VAL A 184 7.19 6.98 0.62
C VAL A 184 7.58 5.62 0.02
N ALA A 185 8.61 4.96 0.57
CA ALA A 185 9.00 3.61 0.16
C ALA A 185 7.86 2.61 0.42
N LYS A 186 7.21 2.73 1.58
CA LYS A 186 6.06 1.93 1.98
C LYS A 186 4.86 2.19 1.06
N TYR A 187 4.58 3.47 0.74
CA TYR A 187 3.52 3.84 -0.19
C TYR A 187 3.70 3.18 -1.56
N HIS A 188 4.91 3.18 -2.12
CA HIS A 188 5.21 2.53 -3.40
C HIS A 188 5.41 1.00 -3.28
N GLY A 189 5.32 0.44 -2.09
CA GLY A 189 5.48 -0.99 -1.85
C GLY A 189 6.87 -1.52 -2.21
N LEU A 190 7.94 -0.74 -1.97
CA LEU A 190 9.30 -1.12 -2.32
C LEU A 190 9.75 -2.38 -1.60
N LYS A 191 10.47 -3.24 -2.32
CA LYS A 191 11.13 -4.42 -1.79
C LYS A 191 12.63 -4.15 -1.66
N ARG A 192 13.29 -4.93 -0.79
CA ARG A 192 14.75 -4.89 -0.69
C ARG A 192 15.39 -5.08 -2.07
N GLY A 193 16.25 -4.16 -2.44
CA GLY A 193 16.95 -4.18 -3.71
C GLY A 193 16.29 -3.38 -4.82
N ASP A 194 15.05 -2.93 -4.66
CA ASP A 194 14.41 -2.04 -5.61
C ASP A 194 15.15 -0.70 -5.66
N VAL A 195 15.19 -0.10 -6.84
CA VAL A 195 15.81 1.22 -7.05
C VAL A 195 14.74 2.21 -7.45
N VAL A 196 14.72 3.33 -6.77
CA VAL A 196 13.82 4.44 -7.08
C VAL A 196 14.58 5.63 -7.64
N LYS A 197 14.02 6.23 -8.68
CA LYS A 197 14.41 7.51 -9.24
C LYS A 197 13.61 8.60 -8.55
N ILE A 198 14.29 9.57 -7.95
CA ILE A 198 13.70 10.69 -7.24
C ILE A 198 13.93 11.96 -8.07
N VAL A 199 12.83 12.59 -8.47
CA VAL A 199 12.88 13.81 -9.28
C VAL A 199 12.50 15.00 -8.40
N ARG A 200 13.46 15.87 -8.12
CA ARG A 200 13.26 17.09 -7.33
C ARG A 200 13.30 18.30 -8.23
N VAL A 201 12.44 19.28 -7.95
CA VAL A 201 12.57 20.61 -8.52
C VAL A 201 13.68 21.34 -7.78
N SER A 202 14.59 21.96 -8.50
CA SER A 202 15.68 22.76 -7.95
C SER A 202 15.60 24.17 -8.54
N GLU A 203 15.68 25.17 -7.71
CA GLU A 203 15.63 26.58 -8.14
C GLU A 203 16.82 26.95 -9.03
N THR A 204 17.98 26.29 -8.83
CA THR A 204 19.21 26.58 -9.57
C THR A 204 19.45 25.66 -10.76
N ALA A 205 19.03 24.40 -10.70
CA ALA A 205 19.32 23.38 -11.73
C ALA A 205 18.07 22.89 -12.48
N GLY A 206 16.89 23.47 -12.22
CA GLY A 206 15.60 23.06 -12.78
C GLY A 206 15.14 21.71 -12.23
N LYS A 207 15.59 20.60 -12.82
CA LYS A 207 15.29 19.24 -12.34
C LYS A 207 16.56 18.53 -11.88
N TYR A 208 16.55 18.12 -10.62
CA TYR A 208 17.62 17.30 -10.04
C TYR A 208 17.13 15.87 -9.85
N ILE A 209 17.89 14.91 -10.37
CA ILE A 209 17.55 13.48 -10.35
C ILE A 209 18.52 12.75 -9.44
N THR A 210 18.00 11.99 -8.49
CA THR A 210 18.76 11.08 -7.63
C THR A 210 18.20 9.68 -7.68
N TYR A 211 19.02 8.71 -7.31
CA TYR A 211 18.62 7.31 -7.24
C TYR A 211 18.91 6.77 -5.85
N ARG A 212 17.98 5.98 -5.30
CA ARG A 212 18.16 5.31 -4.01
C ARG A 212 17.78 3.85 -4.12
N ILE A 213 18.51 3.01 -3.39
CA ILE A 213 18.22 1.58 -3.30
C ILE A 213 17.51 1.25 -1.99
N ALA A 214 16.43 0.46 -2.07
CA ALA A 214 15.65 0.04 -0.91
C ALA A 214 16.43 -1.00 -0.07
N ARG A 215 16.47 -0.79 1.24
CA ARG A 215 17.13 -1.64 2.24
C ARG A 215 16.27 -1.75 3.50
N TYR A 216 16.47 -2.82 4.28
CA TYR A 216 15.96 -2.94 5.65
C TYR A 216 16.83 -2.17 6.62
#